data_c7686e1334f3b24d0c8d536ce1f2dbba
#
_entry.id   c7686e1334f3b24d0c8d536ce1f2dbba
#
_cell.length_a   1.000
_cell.length_b   1.000
_cell.length_c   1.000
_cell.angle_alpha   90.00
_cell.angle_beta   90.00
_cell.angle_gamma   90.00
#
_symmetry.space_group_name_H-M   'P 1'
#
loop_
_entity.id
_entity.type
_entity.pdbx_description
1 polymer ?
#
loop_
_entity_poly.entity_id
_entity_poly.type
_entity_poly.pdbx_seq_one_letter_code
_entity_poly.pdbx_strand_id
1 'polypeptide(L)' 'MKQTYIVTYQYNYGDPRTTKVKATGVYDAAHQVERRNILNYVLDVRKA' A
#
# COMPACT_ATOMS: atom_id res chain seq x y z
N MET A 1 -12.34 9.27 -9.33
CA MET A 1 -11.33 10.30 -9.00
C MET A 1 -10.29 9.72 -8.06
N LYS A 2 -9.01 9.92 -8.36
CA LYS A 2 -7.95 9.35 -7.53
C LYS A 2 -7.59 10.24 -6.36
N GLN A 3 -7.27 9.63 -5.24
CA GLN A 3 -6.83 10.33 -4.06
C GLN A 3 -5.52 9.70 -3.58
N THR A 4 -4.80 10.42 -2.71
CA THR A 4 -3.53 9.92 -2.19
C THR A 4 -3.79 9.10 -0.92
N TYR A 5 -3.19 7.92 -0.87
CA TYR A 5 -3.26 7.02 0.28
C TYR A 5 -1.86 6.73 0.79
N ILE A 6 -1.76 6.52 2.10
CA ILE A 6 -0.53 6.07 2.73
C ILE A 6 -0.71 4.58 3.03
N VAL A 7 0.13 3.75 2.41
CA VAL A 7 0.07 2.31 2.58
C VAL A 7 1.25 1.86 3.42
N THR A 8 0.96 1.19 4.52
CA THR A 8 1.98 0.56 5.36
C THR A 8 2.08 -0.90 4.95
N TYR A 9 3.28 -1.35 4.63
CA TYR A 9 3.50 -2.71 4.14
C TYR A 9 4.81 -3.27 4.67
N GLN A 10 4.92 -4.58 4.61
CA GLN A 10 6.10 -5.33 4.98
C GLN A 10 6.64 -6.04 3.74
N TYR A 11 7.93 -5.93 3.49
CA TYR A 11 8.57 -6.66 2.41
C TYR A 11 9.35 -7.84 3.01
N ASN A 12 8.96 -9.06 2.61
CA ASN A 12 9.69 -10.28 2.99
C ASN A 12 9.92 -10.40 4.50
N TYR A 13 8.86 -10.15 5.28
CA TYR A 13 8.89 -10.21 6.75
C TYR A 13 9.87 -9.23 7.39
N GLY A 14 10.25 -8.19 6.66
CA GLY A 14 11.12 -7.14 7.20
C GLY A 14 10.36 -6.11 8.01
N ASP A 15 11.02 -4.99 8.29
CA ASP A 15 10.42 -3.90 9.04
C ASP A 15 9.31 -3.22 8.23
N PRO A 16 8.26 -2.72 8.91
CA PRO A 16 7.19 -1.99 8.21
C PRO A 16 7.72 -0.76 7.50
N ARG A 17 7.18 -0.53 6.30
CA ARG A 17 7.51 0.62 5.48
C ARG A 17 6.24 1.29 5.03
N THR A 18 6.34 2.57 4.67
CA THR A 18 5.20 3.30 4.15
C THR A 18 5.50 3.82 2.75
N THR A 19 4.45 3.90 1.95
CA THR A 19 4.53 4.51 0.62
C THR A 19 3.24 5.26 0.33
N LYS A 20 3.33 6.30 -0.48
CA LYS A 20 2.16 7.03 -0.93
C LYS A 20 1.78 6.57 -2.33
N VAL A 21 0.50 6.32 -2.53
CA VAL A 21 -0.01 5.93 -3.84
C VAL A 21 -1.27 6.73 -4.15
N LYS A 22 -1.51 6.96 -5.42
CA LYS A 22 -2.77 7.55 -5.88
C LYS A 22 -3.69 6.42 -6.33
N ALA A 23 -4.89 6.40 -5.76
CA ALA A 23 -5.83 5.31 -6.00
C ALA A 23 -7.27 5.80 -5.89
N THR A 24 -8.18 4.98 -6.38
CA THR A 24 -9.61 5.30 -6.33
C THR A 24 -10.26 4.89 -5.01
N GLY A 25 -9.57 4.10 -4.21
CA GLY A 25 -10.08 3.66 -2.92
C GLY A 25 -9.04 2.86 -2.18
N VAL A 26 -9.42 2.40 -0.98
CA VAL A 26 -8.53 1.64 -0.09
C VAL A 26 -8.05 0.35 -0.74
N TYR A 27 -8.96 -0.39 -1.37
CA TYR A 27 -8.60 -1.66 -2.00
C TYR A 27 -7.65 -1.45 -3.17
N ASP A 28 -7.90 -0.41 -3.97
CA ASP A 28 -7.01 -0.11 -5.09
C ASP A 28 -5.61 0.25 -4.61
N ALA A 29 -5.51 1.05 -3.54
CA ALA A 29 -4.24 1.42 -2.96
C ALA A 29 -3.47 0.19 -2.48
N ALA A 30 -4.13 -0.69 -1.74
CA ALA A 30 -3.51 -1.92 -1.25
C ALA A 30 -3.05 -2.80 -2.40
N HIS A 31 -3.89 -2.95 -3.41
CA HIS A 31 -3.59 -3.77 -4.59
C HIS A 31 -2.36 -3.26 -5.33
N GLN A 32 -2.22 -1.95 -5.47
CA GLN A 32 -1.07 -1.38 -6.17
C GLN A 32 0.24 -1.78 -5.49
N VAL A 33 0.28 -1.74 -4.17
CA VAL A 33 1.47 -2.11 -3.41
C VAL A 33 1.74 -3.61 -3.49
N GLU A 34 0.70 -4.43 -3.34
CA GLU A 34 0.84 -5.88 -3.42
C GLU A 34 1.33 -6.33 -4.80
N ARG A 35 0.92 -5.62 -5.86
CA ARG A 35 1.31 -5.97 -7.23
C ARG A 35 2.74 -5.60 -7.57
N ARG A 36 3.37 -4.73 -6.79
CA ARG A 36 4.77 -4.35 -7.02
C ARG A 36 5.73 -5.49 -6.76
N ASN A 37 5.42 -6.31 -5.77
CA ASN A 37 6.23 -7.46 -5.43
C ASN A 37 5.39 -8.46 -4.66
N ILE A 38 5.52 -9.74 -5.01
CA ILE A 38 4.76 -10.81 -4.38
C ILE A 38 5.07 -10.92 -2.87
N LEU A 39 6.23 -10.44 -2.45
CA LEU A 39 6.65 -10.49 -1.04
C LEU A 39 6.13 -9.33 -0.22
N ASN A 40 5.46 -8.36 -0.85
CA ASN A 40 4.84 -7.26 -0.13
C ASN A 40 3.58 -7.72 0.58
N TYR A 41 3.47 -7.39 1.86
CA TYR A 41 2.30 -7.67 2.66
C TYR A 41 1.76 -6.37 3.22
N VAL A 42 0.55 -5.98 2.85
CA VAL A 42 -0.04 -4.73 3.28
C VAL A 42 -0.57 -4.87 4.70
N LEU A 43 -0.14 -3.96 5.57
CA LEU A 43 -0.53 -3.96 6.98
C LEU A 43 -1.63 -2.96 7.26
N ASP A 44 -1.60 -1.81 6.58
CA ASP A 44 -2.57 -0.74 6.82
C ASP A 44 -2.65 0.16 5.61
N VAL A 45 -3.82 0.75 5.39
CA VAL A 45 -4.04 1.74 4.34
C VAL A 45 -4.86 2.87 4.94
N ARG A 46 -4.38 4.10 4.78
CA ARG A 46 -5.12 5.25 5.25
C ARG A 46 -5.06 6.37 4.23
N LYS A 47 -6.07 7.19 4.24
CA LYS A 47 -6.12 8.36 3.36
C LYS A 47 -5.15 9.42 3.88
N ALA A 48 -4.38 9.96 2.97
CA ALA A 48 -3.43 11.02 3.31
C ALA A 48 -4.14 12.35 3.59
#